data_e7aa0810526de22b3f8edf760c628d2a
#
_entry.id   e7aa0810526de22b3f8edf760c628d2a
#
_cell.length_a   1.000
_cell.length_b   1.000
_cell.length_c   1.000
_cell.angle_alpha   90.00
_cell.angle_beta   90.00
_cell.angle_gamma   90.00
#
_symmetry.space_group_name_H-M   'P 1'
#
loop_
_entity.id
_entity.type
_entity.pdbx_description
1 polymer ?
#
loop_
_entity_poly.entity_id
_entity_poly.type
_entity_poly.pdbx_seq_one_letter_code
_entity_poly.pdbx_strand_id
1 'polypeptide(L)'
;MKIRKGDIIVILGLIVLSFGLNFAIYKSSSNYKGDMLVVEQDGKVIKKLPMDKDTEYRVNYGGHYNTIVIKDKKAYIKEADCQDQICTHMHPIEKEGHTIICLPHRLYLELESHGDKKKDDDTIDKVVN
;
A
#
# COMPACT_ATOMS: atom_id res chain seq x y z
N MET A 1 -17.53 43.46 14.80
CA MET A 1 -17.96 42.80 13.56
C MET A 1 -19.42 42.39 13.69
N LYS A 2 -20.29 42.95 12.90
CA LYS A 2 -21.70 42.52 12.84
C LYS A 2 -21.81 41.43 11.78
N ILE A 3 -21.88 40.17 12.22
CA ILE A 3 -22.12 39.04 11.34
C ILE A 3 -23.53 39.13 10.80
N ARG A 4 -23.69 39.29 9.51
CA ARG A 4 -24.99 39.31 8.84
C ARG A 4 -25.52 37.88 8.69
N LYS A 5 -26.84 37.73 8.73
CA LYS A 5 -27.50 36.43 8.57
C LYS A 5 -27.08 35.72 7.26
N GLY A 6 -26.71 36.47 6.22
CA GLY A 6 -26.17 35.94 4.99
C GLY A 6 -24.79 35.27 5.15
N ASP A 7 -23.94 35.83 6.00
CA ASP A 7 -22.61 35.29 6.23
C ASP A 7 -22.68 33.90 6.91
N ILE A 8 -23.66 33.74 7.80
CA ILE A 8 -23.89 32.45 8.48
C ILE A 8 -24.36 31.39 7.48
N ILE A 9 -25.21 31.76 6.52
CA ILE A 9 -25.70 30.82 5.48
C ILE A 9 -24.58 30.40 4.57
N VAL A 10 -23.69 31.32 4.19
CA VAL A 10 -22.52 31.00 3.37
C VAL A 10 -21.54 30.05 4.10
N ILE A 11 -21.26 30.34 5.37
CA ILE A 11 -20.38 29.53 6.19
C ILE A 11 -20.95 28.13 6.37
N LEU A 12 -22.24 27.99 6.68
CA LEU A 12 -22.91 26.70 6.79
C LEU A 12 -22.90 25.95 5.45
N GLY A 13 -23.12 26.62 4.34
CA GLY A 13 -23.04 26.02 3.00
C GLY A 13 -21.64 25.45 2.69
N LEU A 14 -20.59 26.20 3.03
CA LEU A 14 -19.22 25.77 2.83
C LEU A 14 -18.86 24.57 3.72
N ILE A 15 -19.32 24.56 4.96
CA ILE A 15 -19.10 23.42 5.89
C ILE A 15 -19.79 22.16 5.36
N VAL A 16 -21.05 22.26 4.93
CA VAL A 16 -21.81 21.13 4.38
C VAL A 16 -21.17 20.63 3.09
N LEU A 17 -20.74 21.51 2.22
CA LEU A 17 -20.04 21.16 0.98
C LEU A 17 -18.71 20.44 1.27
N SER A 18 -17.91 20.96 2.20
CA SER A 18 -16.63 20.37 2.61
C SER A 18 -16.82 18.98 3.24
N PHE A 19 -17.81 18.84 4.11
CA PHE A 19 -18.11 17.58 4.76
C PHE A 19 -18.64 16.53 3.78
N GLY A 20 -19.51 16.95 2.86
CA GLY A 20 -20.06 16.09 1.80
C GLY A 20 -18.97 15.59 0.85
N LEU A 21 -18.06 16.47 0.43
CA LEU A 21 -16.93 16.12 -0.43
C LEU A 21 -15.98 15.13 0.27
N ASN A 22 -15.66 15.41 1.53
CA ASN A 22 -14.79 14.55 2.33
C ASN A 22 -15.42 13.16 2.54
N PHE A 23 -16.71 13.10 2.80
CA PHE A 23 -17.44 11.85 2.95
C PHE A 23 -17.51 11.05 1.66
N ALA A 24 -17.71 11.71 0.52
CA ALA A 24 -17.74 11.08 -0.80
C ALA A 24 -16.36 10.47 -1.14
N ILE A 25 -15.28 11.20 -0.89
CA ILE A 25 -13.91 10.72 -1.09
C ILE A 25 -13.60 9.54 -0.16
N TYR A 26 -13.98 9.65 1.11
CA TYR A 26 -13.78 8.58 2.09
C TYR A 26 -14.49 7.29 1.68
N LYS A 27 -15.74 7.38 1.24
CA LYS A 27 -16.52 6.23 0.77
C LYS A 27 -15.97 5.64 -0.53
N SER A 28 -15.46 6.47 -1.43
CA SER A 28 -14.84 6.03 -2.68
C SER A 28 -13.50 5.34 -2.45
N SER A 29 -12.71 5.85 -1.51
CA SER A 29 -11.39 5.29 -1.18
C SER A 29 -11.46 3.98 -0.39
N SER A 30 -12.59 3.69 0.24
CA SER A 30 -12.73 2.55 1.17
C SER A 30 -12.88 1.18 0.49
N ASN A 31 -13.03 1.12 -0.83
CA ASN A 31 -13.37 -0.11 -1.55
C ASN A 31 -12.26 -0.69 -2.43
N TYR A 32 -11.11 -0.04 -2.52
CA TYR A 32 -10.00 -0.60 -3.28
C TYR A 32 -9.23 -1.60 -2.43
N LYS A 33 -9.58 -2.87 -2.61
CA LYS A 33 -8.76 -3.99 -2.10
C LYS A 33 -7.60 -4.19 -3.07
N GLY A 34 -6.39 -4.26 -2.55
CA GLY A 34 -5.25 -4.63 -3.36
C GLY A 34 -5.39 -6.06 -3.87
N ASP A 35 -5.22 -6.25 -5.17
CA ASP A 35 -5.36 -7.56 -5.82
C ASP A 35 -4.03 -8.26 -6.03
N MET A 36 -2.94 -7.51 -6.03
CA MET A 36 -1.61 -7.98 -6.32
C MET A 36 -0.60 -7.47 -5.30
N LEU A 37 0.14 -8.39 -4.71
CA LEU A 37 1.28 -8.06 -3.86
C LEU A 37 2.55 -7.94 -4.71
N VAL A 38 3.13 -6.77 -4.73
CA VAL A 38 4.43 -6.50 -5.36
C VAL A 38 5.52 -6.66 -4.33
N VAL A 39 6.46 -7.53 -4.62
CA VAL A 39 7.65 -7.77 -3.80
C VAL A 39 8.85 -7.12 -4.47
N GLU A 40 9.40 -6.12 -3.82
CA GLU A 40 10.57 -5.40 -4.28
C GLU A 40 11.75 -5.65 -3.34
N GLN A 41 12.89 -5.97 -3.91
CA GLN A 41 14.13 -6.22 -3.19
C GLN A 41 15.23 -5.35 -3.77
N ASP A 42 15.84 -4.54 -2.91
CA ASP A 42 16.94 -3.63 -3.30
C ASP A 42 16.58 -2.71 -4.48
N GLY A 43 15.35 -2.18 -4.48
CA GLY A 43 14.84 -1.30 -5.52
C GLY A 43 14.40 -2.00 -6.81
N LYS A 44 14.32 -3.33 -6.83
CA LYS A 44 13.89 -4.12 -7.99
C LYS A 44 12.71 -5.01 -7.66
N VAL A 45 11.69 -4.99 -8.50
CA VAL A 45 10.57 -5.93 -8.39
C VAL A 45 11.04 -7.33 -8.72
N ILE A 46 11.01 -8.22 -7.75
CA ILE A 46 11.45 -9.61 -7.91
C ILE A 46 10.30 -10.59 -8.08
N LYS A 47 9.13 -10.26 -7.56
CA LYS A 47 7.95 -11.12 -7.61
C LYS A 47 6.67 -10.31 -7.50
N LYS A 48 5.62 -10.76 -8.20
CA LYS A 48 4.25 -10.29 -8.01
C LYS A 48 3.39 -11.50 -7.66
N LEU A 49 2.67 -11.43 -6.56
CA LEU A 49 1.85 -12.51 -6.03
C LEU A 49 0.37 -12.10 -6.02
N PRO A 50 -0.55 -12.94 -6.52
CA PRO A 50 -1.98 -12.66 -6.44
C PRO A 50 -2.46 -12.78 -4.99
N MET A 51 -3.34 -11.87 -4.58
CA MET A 51 -3.91 -11.84 -3.23
C MET A 51 -5.10 -12.78 -3.05
N ASP A 52 -5.61 -13.37 -4.12
CA ASP A 52 -6.76 -14.26 -4.10
C ASP A 52 -6.44 -15.70 -3.70
N LYS A 53 -5.15 -16.04 -3.68
CA LYS A 53 -4.65 -17.38 -3.30
C LYS A 53 -3.76 -17.30 -2.08
N ASP A 54 -3.99 -18.21 -1.14
CA ASP A 54 -3.07 -18.41 -0.01
C ASP A 54 -1.73 -18.88 -0.54
N THR A 55 -0.67 -18.14 -0.22
CA THR A 55 0.67 -18.39 -0.74
C THR A 55 1.72 -18.07 0.32
N GLU A 56 2.76 -18.86 0.37
CA GLU A 56 3.95 -18.60 1.17
C GLU A 56 5.16 -18.46 0.24
N TYR A 57 5.88 -17.36 0.35
CA TYR A 57 7.03 -17.05 -0.47
C TYR A 57 8.20 -16.57 0.38
N ARG A 58 9.34 -17.24 0.24
CA ARG A 58 10.56 -16.89 0.96
C ARG A 58 11.51 -16.13 0.07
N VAL A 59 11.90 -14.95 0.53
CA VAL A 59 12.90 -14.09 -0.12
C VAL A 59 14.23 -14.27 0.61
N ASN A 60 15.28 -14.60 -0.12
CA ASN A 60 16.64 -14.66 0.39
C ASN A 60 17.48 -13.54 -0.20
N TYR A 61 18.18 -12.81 0.65
CA TYR A 61 19.05 -11.72 0.26
C TYR A 61 20.26 -11.60 1.19
N GLY A 62 21.46 -11.67 0.62
CA GLY A 62 22.70 -11.49 1.38
C GLY A 62 22.89 -12.44 2.57
N GLY A 63 22.36 -13.67 2.48
CA GLY A 63 22.40 -14.63 3.59
C GLY A 63 21.29 -14.47 4.61
N HIS A 64 20.39 -13.51 4.39
CA HIS A 64 19.22 -13.23 5.22
C HIS A 64 17.93 -13.64 4.51
N TYR A 65 16.85 -13.83 5.26
CA TYR A 65 15.57 -14.23 4.69
C TYR A 65 14.36 -13.47 5.29
N ASN A 66 13.32 -13.41 4.50
CA ASN A 66 11.99 -13.00 4.92
C ASN A 66 10.97 -13.98 4.33
N THR A 67 10.06 -14.48 5.15
CA THR A 67 8.96 -15.33 4.70
C THR A 67 7.69 -14.52 4.63
N ILE A 68 7.20 -14.33 3.42
CA ILE A 68 5.97 -13.58 3.11
C ILE A 68 4.83 -14.58 3.04
N VAL A 69 3.72 -14.30 3.71
CA VAL A 69 2.51 -15.11 3.70
C VAL A 69 1.33 -14.28 3.21
N ILE A 70 0.58 -14.84 2.27
CA ILE A 70 -0.72 -14.33 1.85
C ILE A 70 -1.75 -15.32 2.34
N LYS A 71 -2.65 -14.87 3.20
CA LYS A 71 -3.74 -15.66 3.75
C LYS A 71 -4.99 -14.80 3.94
N ASP A 72 -6.15 -15.31 3.51
CA ASP A 72 -7.43 -14.62 3.64
C ASP A 72 -7.39 -13.18 3.04
N LYS A 73 -6.74 -13.03 1.88
CA LYS A 73 -6.55 -11.74 1.20
C LYS A 73 -5.79 -10.69 2.02
N LYS A 74 -4.93 -11.16 2.90
CA LYS A 74 -4.02 -10.33 3.70
C LYS A 74 -2.59 -10.79 3.50
N ALA A 75 -1.66 -9.85 3.40
CA ALA A 75 -0.25 -10.15 3.29
C ALA A 75 0.50 -9.69 4.54
N TYR A 76 1.41 -10.51 5.00
CA TYR A 76 2.26 -10.20 6.15
C TYR A 76 3.59 -10.96 6.07
N ILE A 77 4.55 -10.55 6.87
CA ILE A 77 5.81 -11.27 7.03
C ILE A 77 5.70 -12.18 8.25
N LYS A 78 5.76 -13.47 8.03
CA LYS A 78 5.67 -14.50 9.07
C LYS A 78 6.96 -14.65 9.86
N GLU A 79 8.07 -14.71 9.15
CA GLU A 79 9.41 -14.91 9.71
C GLU A 79 10.42 -14.02 9.00
N ALA A 80 11.36 -13.52 9.74
CA ALA A 80 12.51 -12.80 9.22
C ALA A 80 13.67 -12.96 10.20
N ASP A 81 14.89 -12.97 9.71
CA ASP A 81 16.09 -13.02 10.53
C ASP A 81 16.70 -11.64 10.80
N CYS A 82 15.92 -10.57 10.57
CA CYS A 82 16.34 -9.23 10.94
C CYS A 82 16.43 -9.08 12.47
N GLN A 83 17.41 -8.31 12.92
CA GLN A 83 17.73 -8.17 14.34
C GLN A 83 16.59 -7.61 15.17
N ASP A 84 15.87 -6.64 14.63
CA ASP A 84 14.77 -5.96 15.33
C ASP A 84 13.41 -6.64 15.12
N GLN A 85 13.28 -7.49 14.12
CA GLN A 85 12.05 -8.19 13.72
C GLN A 85 10.79 -7.31 13.62
N ILE A 86 10.96 -6.02 13.37
CA ILE A 86 9.87 -5.06 13.26
C ILE A 86 8.91 -5.44 12.14
N CYS A 87 9.44 -5.93 11.02
CA CYS A 87 8.64 -6.34 9.87
C CYS A 87 7.68 -7.50 10.18
N THR A 88 8.02 -8.40 11.10
CA THR A 88 7.15 -9.51 11.52
C THR A 88 6.02 -9.04 12.46
N HIS A 89 6.18 -7.90 13.10
CA HIS A 89 5.20 -7.30 14.01
C HIS A 89 4.32 -6.25 13.34
N MET A 90 4.56 -5.95 12.07
CA MET A 90 3.69 -5.04 11.33
C MET A 90 2.32 -5.67 11.08
N HIS A 91 1.30 -4.81 11.06
CA HIS A 91 -0.05 -5.28 10.74
C HIS A 91 -0.13 -5.84 9.33
N PRO A 92 -0.91 -6.92 9.13
CA PRO A 92 -1.18 -7.42 7.80
C PRO A 92 -1.77 -6.35 6.89
N ILE A 93 -1.34 -6.34 5.64
CA ILE A 93 -1.82 -5.40 4.65
C ILE A 93 -2.89 -6.04 3.76
N GLU A 94 -3.98 -5.32 3.51
CA GLU A 94 -5.12 -5.81 2.72
C GLU A 94 -5.67 -4.78 1.72
N LYS A 95 -5.26 -3.52 1.82
CA LYS A 95 -5.75 -2.43 1.00
C LYS A 95 -4.66 -1.93 0.05
N GLU A 96 -5.09 -1.44 -1.11
CA GLU A 96 -4.20 -0.77 -2.04
C GLU A 96 -3.41 0.37 -1.37
N GLY A 97 -2.13 0.46 -1.69
CA GLY A 97 -1.22 1.46 -1.12
C GLY A 97 -0.69 1.14 0.27
N HIS A 98 -1.15 0.06 0.89
CA HIS A 98 -0.54 -0.42 2.12
C HIS A 98 0.81 -1.08 1.83
N THR A 99 1.77 -0.82 2.69
CA THR A 99 3.16 -1.27 2.52
C THR A 99 3.72 -1.91 3.78
N ILE A 100 4.62 -2.87 3.59
CA ILE A 100 5.50 -3.41 4.64
C ILE A 100 6.93 -3.22 4.19
N ILE A 101 7.75 -2.68 5.05
CA ILE A 101 9.16 -2.39 4.75
C ILE A 101 10.06 -3.10 5.75
N CYS A 102 11.04 -3.86 5.25
CA CYS A 102 12.13 -4.40 6.03
C CYS A 102 13.43 -3.70 5.62
N LEU A 103 13.82 -2.67 6.35
CA LEU A 103 14.98 -1.85 6.03
C LEU A 103 16.31 -2.62 6.06
N PRO A 104 16.59 -3.46 7.07
CA PRO A 104 17.83 -4.21 7.10
C PRO A 104 18.04 -5.12 5.88
N HIS A 105 16.94 -5.66 5.36
CA HIS A 105 16.95 -6.55 4.19
C HIS A 105 16.60 -5.86 2.88
N ARG A 106 16.37 -4.54 2.90
CA ARG A 106 15.95 -3.75 1.73
C ARG A 106 14.74 -4.36 0.99
N LEU A 107 13.83 -4.93 1.77
CA LEU A 107 12.61 -5.54 1.26
C LEU A 107 11.45 -4.57 1.38
N TYR A 108 10.71 -4.42 0.31
CA TYR A 108 9.52 -3.59 0.22
C TYR A 108 8.36 -4.40 -0.35
N LEU A 109 7.25 -4.39 0.36
CA LEU A 109 6.01 -5.03 -0.08
C LEU A 109 4.95 -3.96 -0.26
N GLU A 110 4.29 -3.94 -1.39
CA GLU A 110 3.20 -3.01 -1.69
C GLU A 110 2.02 -3.75 -2.30
N LEU A 111 0.82 -3.38 -1.88
CA LEU A 111 -0.41 -3.85 -2.50
C LEU A 111 -0.83 -2.90 -3.62
N GLU A 112 -0.90 -3.44 -4.82
CA GLU A 112 -1.43 -2.76 -6.01
C GLU A 112 -2.79 -3.32 -6.39
N SER A 113 -3.64 -2.47 -6.96
CA SER A 113 -4.88 -2.87 -7.59
C SER A 113 -4.69 -3.04 -9.09
N HIS A 114 -5.19 -4.13 -9.65
CA HIS A 114 -5.08 -4.43 -11.08
C HIS A 114 -5.92 -3.50 -11.98
N GLY A 115 -6.69 -2.59 -11.37
CA GLY A 115 -7.67 -1.78 -12.09
C GLY A 115 -7.17 -0.51 -12.78
N ASP A 116 -5.99 0.05 -12.46
CA ASP A 116 -5.69 1.42 -12.90
C ASP A 116 -4.24 1.82 -13.16
N LYS A 117 -3.31 0.90 -13.31
CA LYS A 117 -1.96 1.28 -13.79
C LYS A 117 -1.55 0.59 -15.07
N LYS A 118 -2.27 0.91 -16.14
CA LYS A 118 -1.66 1.08 -17.45
C LYS A 118 -0.91 2.42 -17.43
N LYS A 119 0.33 2.40 -17.17
CA LYS A 119 1.38 3.37 -17.49
C LYS A 119 2.31 3.50 -16.30
N ASP A 120 3.38 2.82 -16.41
CA ASP A 120 4.74 3.27 -16.12
C ASP A 120 5.72 2.09 -16.08
N ASP A 121 5.42 1.05 -16.86
CA ASP A 121 6.34 -0.08 -17.00
C ASP A 121 7.20 0.02 -18.27
N ASP A 122 7.40 1.22 -18.80
CA ASP A 122 8.13 1.32 -20.06
C ASP A 122 9.14 2.47 -20.16
N THR A 123 9.68 2.97 -19.04
CA THR A 123 10.64 4.05 -19.22
C THR A 123 11.82 4.09 -18.25
N ILE A 124 12.16 3.02 -17.55
CA ILE A 124 13.38 3.02 -16.75
C ILE A 124 14.35 1.89 -17.14
N ASP A 125 14.37 1.51 -18.39
CA ASP A 125 15.39 0.58 -18.87
C ASP A 125 16.19 1.16 -20.04
N LYS A 126 16.71 2.35 -19.82
CA LYS A 126 17.83 2.86 -20.61
C LYS A 126 18.82 3.58 -19.71
N VAL A 127 19.51 2.83 -18.91
CA VAL A 127 20.82 3.28 -18.47
C VAL A 127 21.78 2.96 -19.61
N VAL A 128 22.06 3.99 -20.34
CA VAL A 128 23.14 4.03 -21.30
C VAL A 128 24.45 3.93 -20.55
N ASN A 129 25.34 3.09 -21.05
CA ASN A 129 26.76 3.10 -20.75
C ASN A 129 27.34 4.51 -20.63
#